data_025f50921ccbe6c50b513637ea03c75d
#
_entry.id   025f50921ccbe6c50b513637ea03c75d
#
_cell.length_a   1.000
_cell.length_b   1.000
_cell.length_c   1.000
_cell.angle_alpha   90.00
_cell.angle_beta   90.00
_cell.angle_gamma   90.00
#
_symmetry.space_group_name_H-M   'P 1'
#
loop_
_entity.id
_entity.type
_entity.pdbx_description
1 polymer ?
#
loop_
_entity_poly.entity_id
_entity_poly.type
_entity_poly.pdbx_seq_one_letter_code
_entity_poly.pdbx_strand_id
1 'polypeptide(L)'
;MQTHAIIEIEEGSLNVVVGGRDGKVVRVHRSVRLPLAELGKDALATALRGIGSDVLLGATGVHVVLGDRRAQHFSSTLPAMKAAAAVQFVVREALRVTNLPAAADVLLATRLLRRLSGGKLLLGSTALPRTAWEPLAQAFAAANLEVLGLHSMETCLALGATAGGAGTVAVVEVNSGRARFVLCDGESPAQVRRFLIGGGGEGNGAALTTQLAMELPRTFEWLRETAQPVPATLVLGLRVGVDDGAAEMLLSEDLKRVVRAVSPVTVAATQAAPGLATSMLLARLAAGQPLPSLLQPPRIELPMGSGRILSLLATAAAGIACTMSAVVDGTELLRLRDEVQATVAEREALAATIVAAPAAADPAPAGDEHLQAALAMRRPISRLLADVSNCAAAELHLEDLKFASTERVLVSGVVQGANRQQALAAISAFAKRLGEIPYVQTGGDEEITEVPRLANCFRFRLGMTWRNP
;
A
#
# COMPACT_ATOMS: atom_id res chain seq x y z
N MET A 1 -5.53 -13.47 23.71
CA MET A 1 -6.68 -13.28 22.82
C MET A 1 -6.70 -11.83 22.40
N GLN A 2 -6.63 -11.55 21.11
CA GLN A 2 -6.62 -10.14 20.65
C GLN A 2 -8.07 -9.66 20.58
N THR A 3 -8.38 -8.63 21.36
CA THR A 3 -9.71 -8.01 21.43
C THR A 3 -9.69 -6.73 20.62
N HIS A 4 -10.69 -6.54 19.77
CA HIS A 4 -10.86 -5.36 18.94
C HIS A 4 -12.10 -4.59 19.40
N ALA A 5 -11.98 -3.27 19.51
CA ALA A 5 -13.09 -2.36 19.78
C ALA A 5 -13.43 -1.58 18.50
N ILE A 6 -14.71 -1.55 18.15
CA ILE A 6 -15.23 -0.86 16.97
C ILE A 6 -16.31 0.10 17.43
N ILE A 7 -16.22 1.33 16.98
CA ILE A 7 -17.27 2.36 17.20
C ILE A 7 -17.89 2.68 15.84
N GLU A 8 -19.15 2.31 15.69
CA GLU A 8 -19.95 2.65 14.52
C GLU A 8 -20.69 3.95 14.78
N ILE A 9 -20.53 4.90 13.89
CA ILE A 9 -21.19 6.21 13.95
C ILE A 9 -22.08 6.36 12.73
N GLU A 10 -23.37 6.48 12.96
CA GLU A 10 -24.37 6.76 11.94
C GLU A 10 -25.32 7.85 12.45
N GLU A 11 -26.04 8.54 11.53
CA GLU A 11 -27.03 9.56 11.92
C GLU A 11 -27.98 9.03 12.99
N GLY A 12 -27.96 9.63 14.19
CA GLY A 12 -28.84 9.32 15.30
C GLY A 12 -28.37 8.16 16.20
N SER A 13 -27.26 7.49 15.94
CA SER A 13 -26.78 6.41 16.80
C SER A 13 -25.26 6.24 16.82
N LEU A 14 -24.75 5.85 17.98
CA LEU A 14 -23.40 5.39 18.19
C LEU A 14 -23.47 3.96 18.74
N ASN A 15 -22.81 3.03 18.07
CA ASN A 15 -22.76 1.65 18.51
C ASN A 15 -21.32 1.29 18.85
N VAL A 16 -21.10 0.72 20.03
CA VAL A 16 -19.80 0.22 20.47
C VAL A 16 -19.86 -1.29 20.48
N VAL A 17 -18.97 -1.91 19.76
CA VAL A 17 -18.86 -3.37 19.65
C VAL A 17 -17.43 -3.78 20.03
N VAL A 18 -17.32 -4.68 20.97
CA VAL A 18 -16.07 -5.26 21.38
C VAL A 18 -16.11 -6.76 21.20
N GLY A 19 -15.11 -7.29 20.53
CA GLY A 19 -15.06 -8.71 20.23
C GLY A 19 -13.70 -9.19 19.77
N GLY A 20 -13.60 -10.44 19.47
CA GLY A 20 -12.36 -11.04 19.02
C GLY A 20 -12.54 -12.50 18.61
N ARG A 21 -11.42 -13.15 18.29
CA ARG A 21 -11.43 -14.53 17.86
C ARG A 21 -11.37 -15.49 19.06
N ASP A 22 -12.33 -16.40 19.12
CA ASP A 22 -12.40 -17.49 20.09
C ASP A 22 -12.34 -18.82 19.30
N GLY A 23 -11.16 -19.40 19.23
CA GLY A 23 -10.92 -20.56 18.39
C GLY A 23 -11.11 -20.26 16.88
N LYS A 24 -12.14 -20.90 16.26
CA LYS A 24 -12.49 -20.67 14.85
C LYS A 24 -13.60 -19.65 14.66
N VAL A 25 -14.23 -19.20 15.73
CA VAL A 25 -15.42 -18.32 15.71
C VAL A 25 -15.03 -16.92 16.13
N VAL A 26 -15.61 -15.92 15.50
CA VAL A 26 -15.53 -14.53 15.94
C VAL A 26 -16.71 -14.22 16.85
N ARG A 27 -16.42 -13.84 18.08
CA ARG A 27 -17.44 -13.62 19.11
C ARG A 27 -17.48 -12.16 19.52
N VAL A 28 -18.70 -11.63 19.64
CA VAL A 28 -18.95 -10.34 20.26
C VAL A 28 -19.01 -10.53 21.78
N HIS A 29 -18.12 -9.86 22.49
CA HIS A 29 -18.05 -9.89 23.94
C HIS A 29 -18.95 -8.83 24.57
N ARG A 30 -19.08 -7.67 23.90
CA ARG A 30 -19.93 -6.56 24.32
C ARG A 30 -20.44 -5.77 23.13
N SER A 31 -21.72 -5.38 23.19
CA SER A 31 -22.35 -4.49 22.21
C SER A 31 -23.25 -3.51 22.96
N VAL A 32 -23.00 -2.22 22.76
CA VAL A 32 -23.77 -1.14 23.41
C VAL A 32 -24.21 -0.16 22.35
N ARG A 33 -25.49 0.21 22.36
CA ARG A 33 -26.05 1.23 21.48
C ARG A 33 -26.45 2.46 22.29
N LEU A 34 -25.93 3.61 21.86
CA LEU A 34 -26.22 4.90 22.45
C LEU A 34 -26.96 5.76 21.41
N PRO A 35 -28.16 6.28 21.74
CA PRO A 35 -28.81 7.23 20.87
C PRO A 35 -28.01 8.54 20.85
N LEU A 36 -27.83 9.11 19.66
CA LEU A 36 -27.27 10.44 19.48
C LEU A 36 -28.40 11.37 19.01
N ALA A 37 -28.78 12.32 19.84
CA ALA A 37 -29.82 13.30 19.46
C ALA A 37 -29.34 14.16 18.28
N GLU A 38 -28.04 14.48 18.25
CA GLU A 38 -27.36 15.21 17.18
C GLU A 38 -25.91 14.70 17.05
N LEU A 39 -25.36 14.72 15.83
CA LEU A 39 -23.93 14.49 15.58
C LEU A 39 -23.05 15.71 15.96
N GLY A 40 -23.52 16.52 16.93
CA GLY A 40 -22.76 17.65 17.45
C GLY A 40 -21.48 17.17 18.16
N LYS A 41 -20.39 17.93 18.01
CA LYS A 41 -19.08 17.64 18.61
C LYS A 41 -19.17 17.35 20.11
N ASP A 42 -19.94 18.14 20.84
CA ASP A 42 -20.04 18.05 22.31
C ASP A 42 -20.90 16.85 22.74
N ALA A 43 -22.00 16.55 22.01
CA ALA A 43 -22.84 15.40 22.27
C ALA A 43 -22.05 14.10 22.04
N LEU A 44 -21.30 14.01 20.95
CA LEU A 44 -20.45 12.87 20.66
C LEU A 44 -19.33 12.72 21.70
N ALA A 45 -18.63 13.80 22.04
CA ALA A 45 -17.56 13.76 23.05
C ALA A 45 -18.10 13.33 24.42
N THR A 46 -19.32 13.72 24.77
CA THR A 46 -19.98 13.32 26.01
C THR A 46 -20.34 11.83 25.96
N ALA A 47 -20.90 11.36 24.87
CA ALA A 47 -21.22 9.95 24.67
C ALA A 47 -19.94 9.08 24.72
N LEU A 48 -18.86 9.50 24.05
CA LEU A 48 -17.57 8.80 24.06
C LEU A 48 -16.93 8.76 25.44
N ARG A 49 -16.99 9.84 26.23
CA ARG A 49 -16.51 9.85 27.61
C ARG A 49 -17.32 8.93 28.53
N GLY A 50 -18.61 8.74 28.22
CA GLY A 50 -19.46 7.78 28.91
C GLY A 50 -19.13 6.31 28.58
N ILE A 51 -18.31 6.06 27.55
CA ILE A 51 -17.81 4.73 27.23
C ILE A 51 -16.60 4.46 28.14
N GLY A 52 -16.87 3.91 29.31
CA GLY A 52 -15.82 3.57 30.28
C GLY A 52 -14.90 2.44 29.79
N SER A 53 -13.77 2.27 30.44
CA SER A 53 -12.80 1.19 30.16
C SER A 53 -13.42 -0.20 30.29
N ASP A 54 -14.44 -0.35 31.09
CA ASP A 54 -15.24 -1.56 31.28
C ASP A 54 -16.03 -1.93 30.01
N VAL A 55 -16.50 -0.94 29.23
CA VAL A 55 -17.15 -1.15 27.93
C VAL A 55 -16.15 -1.61 26.89
N LEU A 56 -14.97 -1.01 26.87
CA LEU A 56 -13.92 -1.33 25.92
C LEU A 56 -13.15 -2.62 26.26
N LEU A 57 -13.40 -3.22 27.40
CA LEU A 57 -12.74 -4.45 27.87
C LEU A 57 -11.20 -4.39 27.79
N GLY A 58 -10.64 -3.21 28.08
CA GLY A 58 -9.19 -2.98 28.06
C GLY A 58 -8.58 -2.82 26.65
N ALA A 59 -9.37 -2.63 25.61
CA ALA A 59 -8.83 -2.28 24.30
C ALA A 59 -8.10 -0.92 24.37
N THR A 60 -6.89 -0.86 23.85
CA THR A 60 -6.03 0.35 23.89
C THR A 60 -6.42 1.39 22.83
N GLY A 61 -7.15 0.99 21.81
CA GLY A 61 -7.61 1.86 20.74
C GLY A 61 -8.83 1.29 20.05
N VAL A 62 -9.45 2.11 19.20
CA VAL A 62 -10.72 1.78 18.54
C VAL A 62 -10.61 1.91 17.02
N HIS A 63 -11.33 1.06 16.29
CA HIS A 63 -11.63 1.26 14.88
C HIS A 63 -12.96 1.99 14.74
N VAL A 64 -13.05 2.95 13.83
CA VAL A 64 -14.27 3.71 13.59
C VAL A 64 -14.88 3.29 12.26
N VAL A 65 -16.16 2.94 12.27
CA VAL A 65 -17.00 2.72 11.08
C VAL A 65 -17.91 3.91 10.94
N LEU A 66 -17.75 4.69 9.88
CA LEU A 66 -18.47 5.93 9.67
C LEU A 66 -19.50 5.80 8.54
N GLY A 67 -20.76 6.05 8.85
CA GLY A 67 -21.88 6.10 7.90
C GLY A 67 -22.15 7.53 7.41
N ASP A 68 -21.19 8.18 6.76
CA ASP A 68 -21.32 9.55 6.25
C ASP A 68 -21.69 9.57 4.76
N ARG A 69 -22.66 10.39 4.37
CA ARG A 69 -23.12 10.53 2.98
C ARG A 69 -22.10 11.20 2.06
N ARG A 70 -21.12 11.91 2.62
CA ARG A 70 -20.04 12.56 1.89
C ARG A 70 -18.94 11.59 1.45
N ALA A 71 -18.93 10.36 2.00
CA ALA A 71 -18.04 9.32 1.53
C ALA A 71 -18.38 8.95 0.08
N GLN A 72 -17.39 9.09 -0.80
CA GLN A 72 -17.49 8.75 -2.21
C GLN A 72 -16.70 7.47 -2.49
N HIS A 73 -17.33 6.58 -3.26
CA HIS A 73 -16.73 5.30 -3.64
C HIS A 73 -16.55 5.28 -5.15
N PHE A 74 -15.39 4.87 -5.61
CA PHE A 74 -15.10 4.78 -7.03
C PHE A 74 -14.07 3.69 -7.31
N SER A 75 -14.11 3.18 -8.53
CA SER A 75 -13.09 2.26 -9.05
C SER A 75 -12.33 2.90 -10.19
N SER A 76 -11.05 2.60 -10.27
CA SER A 76 -10.16 3.11 -11.31
C SER A 76 -9.44 1.98 -12.01
N THR A 77 -9.53 1.94 -13.32
CA THR A 77 -8.73 1.01 -14.14
C THR A 77 -7.49 1.73 -14.67
N LEU A 78 -6.32 1.31 -14.23
CA LEU A 78 -5.05 1.92 -14.58
C LEU A 78 -4.21 0.98 -15.45
N PRO A 79 -3.41 1.51 -16.40
CA PRO A 79 -2.38 0.70 -17.04
C PRO A 79 -1.36 0.21 -16.02
N ALA A 80 -0.54 -0.76 -16.40
CA ALA A 80 0.57 -1.20 -15.56
C ALA A 80 1.50 -0.02 -15.29
N MET A 81 1.66 0.35 -14.01
CA MET A 81 2.48 1.47 -13.57
C MET A 81 3.06 1.23 -12.18
N LYS A 82 4.02 2.07 -11.79
CA LYS A 82 4.59 2.04 -10.43
C LYS A 82 3.53 2.43 -9.38
N ALA A 83 3.60 1.85 -8.19
CA ALA A 83 2.63 2.12 -7.11
C ALA A 83 2.48 3.61 -6.79
N ALA A 84 3.57 4.37 -6.76
CA ALA A 84 3.54 5.81 -6.50
C ALA A 84 2.74 6.60 -7.55
N ALA A 85 2.90 6.26 -8.85
CA ALA A 85 2.13 6.90 -9.93
C ALA A 85 0.65 6.53 -9.85
N ALA A 86 0.33 5.28 -9.50
CA ALA A 86 -1.05 4.84 -9.30
C ALA A 86 -1.70 5.58 -8.12
N VAL A 87 -0.98 5.79 -7.01
CA VAL A 87 -1.46 6.59 -5.87
C VAL A 87 -1.76 8.03 -6.30
N GLN A 88 -0.86 8.68 -7.04
CA GLN A 88 -1.09 10.05 -7.53
C GLN A 88 -2.33 10.14 -8.42
N PHE A 89 -2.55 9.14 -9.28
CA PHE A 89 -3.76 9.09 -10.11
C PHE A 89 -5.02 8.99 -9.25
N VAL A 90 -5.03 8.08 -8.27
CA VAL A 90 -6.19 7.88 -7.40
C VAL A 90 -6.46 9.12 -6.55
N VAL A 91 -5.44 9.83 -6.09
CA VAL A 91 -5.59 11.12 -5.38
C VAL A 91 -6.28 12.16 -6.27
N ARG A 92 -5.87 12.31 -7.54
CA ARG A 92 -6.52 13.24 -8.49
C ARG A 92 -7.98 12.86 -8.73
N GLU A 93 -8.26 11.58 -8.88
CA GLU A 93 -9.62 11.10 -9.06
C GLU A 93 -10.48 11.32 -7.80
N ALA A 94 -9.90 11.11 -6.60
CA ALA A 94 -10.56 11.43 -5.35
C ALA A 94 -10.95 12.92 -5.25
N LEU A 95 -10.05 13.83 -5.62
CA LEU A 95 -10.33 15.27 -5.68
C LEU A 95 -11.45 15.60 -6.65
N ARG A 96 -11.45 14.95 -7.82
CA ARG A 96 -12.49 15.13 -8.84
C ARG A 96 -13.87 14.68 -8.33
N VAL A 97 -13.97 13.49 -7.73
CA VAL A 97 -15.27 12.94 -7.29
C VAL A 97 -15.79 13.62 -6.03
N THR A 98 -14.90 14.14 -5.17
CA THR A 98 -15.28 14.90 -3.96
C THR A 98 -15.43 16.39 -4.22
N ASN A 99 -15.02 16.88 -5.40
CA ASN A 99 -14.97 18.31 -5.76
C ASN A 99 -14.15 19.16 -4.76
N LEU A 100 -13.02 18.63 -4.29
CA LEU A 100 -12.13 19.29 -3.34
C LEU A 100 -10.89 19.85 -4.05
N PRO A 101 -10.38 21.03 -3.60
CA PRO A 101 -9.28 21.72 -4.28
C PRO A 101 -7.90 21.11 -4.00
N ALA A 102 -7.69 20.50 -2.85
CA ALA A 102 -6.37 20.04 -2.44
C ALA A 102 -6.36 18.62 -1.85
N ALA A 103 -5.27 17.88 -2.09
CA ALA A 103 -5.09 16.53 -1.57
C ALA A 103 -5.10 16.47 -0.02
N ALA A 104 -4.73 17.58 0.64
CA ALA A 104 -4.79 17.68 2.10
C ALA A 104 -6.22 17.67 2.65
N ASP A 105 -7.21 18.01 1.83
CA ASP A 105 -8.61 18.12 2.24
C ASP A 105 -9.37 16.81 2.12
N VAL A 106 -8.74 15.77 1.55
CA VAL A 106 -9.34 14.45 1.36
C VAL A 106 -8.64 13.38 2.18
N LEU A 107 -9.43 12.56 2.84
CA LEU A 107 -8.99 11.28 3.41
C LEU A 107 -9.27 10.19 2.37
N LEU A 108 -8.29 9.37 2.07
CA LEU A 108 -8.36 8.42 0.97
C LEU A 108 -7.85 7.05 1.39
N ALA A 109 -8.68 6.04 1.24
CA ALA A 109 -8.29 4.64 1.31
C ALA A 109 -8.39 4.02 -0.08
N THR A 110 -7.39 3.25 -0.48
CA THR A 110 -7.38 2.55 -1.76
C THR A 110 -6.77 1.17 -1.63
N ARG A 111 -7.21 0.25 -2.47
CA ARG A 111 -6.66 -1.10 -2.55
C ARG A 111 -6.71 -1.65 -3.96
N LEU A 112 -5.80 -2.57 -4.26
CA LEU A 112 -5.85 -3.35 -5.49
C LEU A 112 -6.94 -4.42 -5.37
N LEU A 113 -7.94 -4.40 -6.27
CA LEU A 113 -8.98 -5.41 -6.35
C LEU A 113 -8.51 -6.62 -7.16
N ARG A 114 -8.04 -6.35 -8.38
CA ARG A 114 -7.53 -7.40 -9.27
C ARG A 114 -6.63 -6.82 -10.37
N ARG A 115 -5.86 -7.70 -10.99
CA ARG A 115 -5.17 -7.42 -12.26
C ARG A 115 -6.06 -7.86 -13.42
N LEU A 116 -6.21 -6.98 -14.38
CA LEU A 116 -6.94 -7.25 -15.62
C LEU A 116 -5.97 -7.69 -16.72
N SER A 117 -6.54 -8.11 -17.86
CA SER A 117 -5.77 -8.44 -19.06
C SER A 117 -4.88 -7.27 -19.49
N GLY A 118 -3.70 -7.57 -20.04
CA GLY A 118 -2.71 -6.57 -20.41
C GLY A 118 -2.01 -5.90 -19.21
N GLY A 119 -2.06 -6.51 -18.02
CA GLY A 119 -1.40 -6.02 -16.82
C GLY A 119 -2.05 -4.79 -16.18
N LYS A 120 -3.23 -4.38 -16.65
CA LYS A 120 -3.99 -3.28 -16.07
C LYS A 120 -4.37 -3.59 -14.62
N LEU A 121 -4.47 -2.54 -13.81
CA LEU A 121 -4.82 -2.63 -12.39
C LEU A 121 -6.23 -2.09 -12.19
N LEU A 122 -7.08 -2.86 -11.52
CA LEU A 122 -8.38 -2.37 -11.03
C LEU A 122 -8.24 -2.04 -9.55
N LEU A 123 -8.44 -0.79 -9.21
CA LEU A 123 -8.34 -0.26 -7.85
C LEU A 123 -9.73 0.14 -7.36
N GLY A 124 -10.04 -0.22 -6.12
CA GLY A 124 -11.21 0.28 -5.39
C GLY A 124 -10.76 1.35 -4.40
N SER A 125 -11.47 2.45 -4.35
CA SER A 125 -11.12 3.60 -3.53
C SER A 125 -12.33 4.19 -2.82
N THR A 126 -12.07 4.69 -1.62
CA THR A 126 -13.04 5.46 -0.82
C THR A 126 -12.40 6.78 -0.45
N ALA A 127 -13.07 7.87 -0.76
CA ALA A 127 -12.65 9.23 -0.44
C ALA A 127 -13.68 9.88 0.51
N LEU A 128 -13.19 10.58 1.54
CA LEU A 128 -13.98 11.31 2.50
C LEU A 128 -13.40 12.71 2.69
N PRO A 129 -14.19 13.80 2.60
CA PRO A 129 -13.69 15.12 2.96
C PRO A 129 -13.16 15.14 4.39
N ARG A 130 -11.98 15.71 4.60
CA ARG A 130 -11.37 15.82 5.94
C ARG A 130 -12.28 16.54 6.92
N THR A 131 -13.02 17.54 6.46
CA THR A 131 -14.02 18.29 7.24
C THR A 131 -15.16 17.41 7.78
N ALA A 132 -15.37 16.22 7.22
CA ALA A 132 -16.31 15.24 7.77
C ALA A 132 -15.76 14.54 9.02
N TRP A 133 -14.45 14.37 9.08
CA TRP A 133 -13.77 13.65 10.15
C TRP A 133 -13.26 14.55 11.28
N GLU A 134 -12.80 15.76 10.99
CA GLU A 134 -12.17 16.63 11.99
C GLU A 134 -12.97 16.85 13.27
N PRO A 135 -14.30 17.12 13.22
CA PRO A 135 -15.12 17.25 14.44
C PRO A 135 -15.16 15.96 15.26
N LEU A 136 -15.21 14.82 14.58
CA LEU A 136 -15.19 13.50 15.22
C LEU A 136 -13.82 13.22 15.85
N ALA A 137 -12.74 13.49 15.13
CA ALA A 137 -11.37 13.33 15.64
C ALA A 137 -11.15 14.13 16.93
N GLN A 138 -11.66 15.37 16.98
CA GLN A 138 -11.59 16.19 18.18
C GLN A 138 -12.41 15.60 19.34
N ALA A 139 -13.58 15.00 19.05
CA ALA A 139 -14.39 14.34 20.07
C ALA A 139 -13.69 13.09 20.64
N PHE A 140 -13.07 12.27 19.77
CA PHE A 140 -12.26 11.11 20.20
C PHE A 140 -11.07 11.54 21.06
N ALA A 141 -10.33 12.58 20.63
CA ALA A 141 -9.22 13.13 21.39
C ALA A 141 -9.69 13.66 22.76
N ALA A 142 -10.81 14.39 22.82
CA ALA A 142 -11.39 14.88 24.07
C ALA A 142 -11.88 13.75 25.01
N ALA A 143 -12.17 12.57 24.47
CA ALA A 143 -12.51 11.37 25.23
C ALA A 143 -11.27 10.51 25.55
N ASN A 144 -10.08 10.93 25.17
CA ASN A 144 -8.81 10.18 25.32
C ASN A 144 -8.87 8.77 24.69
N LEU A 145 -9.53 8.65 23.53
CA LEU A 145 -9.64 7.42 22.76
C LEU A 145 -8.75 7.48 21.52
N GLU A 146 -7.80 6.56 21.42
CA GLU A 146 -6.95 6.42 20.24
C GLU A 146 -7.71 5.76 19.10
N VAL A 147 -7.73 6.40 17.92
CA VAL A 147 -8.35 5.84 16.72
C VAL A 147 -7.31 5.12 15.87
N LEU A 148 -7.38 3.79 15.85
CA LEU A 148 -6.47 2.90 15.11
C LEU A 148 -6.79 2.86 13.61
N GLY A 149 -8.05 3.08 13.24
CA GLY A 149 -8.49 3.09 11.86
C GLY A 149 -9.85 3.72 11.68
N LEU A 150 -10.03 4.38 10.52
CA LEU A 150 -11.30 4.95 10.07
C LEU A 150 -11.71 4.26 8.77
N HIS A 151 -12.92 3.74 8.73
CA HIS A 151 -13.47 3.01 7.59
C HIS A 151 -14.86 3.54 7.25
N SER A 152 -15.21 3.60 5.96
CA SER A 152 -16.61 3.87 5.61
C SER A 152 -17.44 2.62 5.83
N MET A 153 -18.69 2.82 6.19
CA MET A 153 -19.65 1.74 6.41
C MET A 153 -19.82 0.90 5.13
N GLU A 154 -19.87 1.53 3.99
CA GLU A 154 -20.01 0.85 2.70
C GLU A 154 -18.79 -0.03 2.35
N THR A 155 -17.59 0.43 2.70
CA THR A 155 -16.37 -0.40 2.53
C THR A 155 -16.41 -1.63 3.43
N CYS A 156 -16.90 -1.48 4.65
CA CYS A 156 -17.06 -2.61 5.56
C CYS A 156 -18.15 -3.58 5.08
N LEU A 157 -19.27 -3.07 4.55
CA LEU A 157 -20.33 -3.89 3.97
C LEU A 157 -19.86 -4.68 2.76
N ALA A 158 -19.04 -4.07 1.89
CA ALA A 158 -18.52 -4.73 0.70
C ALA A 158 -17.67 -5.97 1.02
N LEU A 159 -17.15 -6.11 2.24
CA LEU A 159 -16.50 -7.35 2.68
C LEU A 159 -17.45 -8.55 2.67
N GLY A 160 -18.74 -8.30 2.87
CA GLY A 160 -19.77 -9.32 2.80
C GLY A 160 -19.96 -9.92 1.41
N ALA A 161 -19.47 -9.26 0.36
CA ALA A 161 -19.62 -9.75 -1.00
C ALA A 161 -18.95 -11.12 -1.23
N THR A 162 -17.92 -11.46 -0.46
CA THR A 162 -17.27 -12.77 -0.53
C THR A 162 -18.21 -13.92 -0.18
N ALA A 163 -19.20 -13.67 0.67
CA ALA A 163 -20.22 -14.66 1.02
C ALA A 163 -21.23 -14.90 -0.12
N GLY A 164 -21.34 -13.97 -1.07
CA GLY A 164 -22.21 -14.08 -2.24
C GLY A 164 -21.70 -15.06 -3.31
N GLY A 165 -20.44 -15.43 -3.26
CA GLY A 165 -19.82 -16.35 -4.24
C GLY A 165 -19.36 -15.64 -5.50
N ALA A 166 -19.34 -16.36 -6.64
CA ALA A 166 -18.90 -15.82 -7.91
C ALA A 166 -19.99 -14.96 -8.58
N GLY A 167 -19.60 -13.90 -9.26
CA GLY A 167 -20.49 -13.02 -10.02
C GLY A 167 -20.63 -11.63 -9.38
N THR A 168 -21.61 -10.89 -9.90
CA THR A 168 -21.95 -9.57 -9.37
C THR A 168 -22.79 -9.72 -8.10
N VAL A 169 -22.29 -9.21 -7.00
CA VAL A 169 -22.92 -9.30 -5.67
C VAL A 169 -23.30 -7.90 -5.20
N ALA A 170 -24.45 -7.79 -4.55
CA ALA A 170 -24.76 -6.61 -3.76
C ALA A 170 -24.98 -7.01 -2.29
N VAL A 171 -24.60 -6.11 -1.39
CA VAL A 171 -24.82 -6.24 0.04
C VAL A 171 -25.91 -5.25 0.44
N VAL A 172 -26.90 -5.73 1.16
CA VAL A 172 -28.01 -4.93 1.66
C VAL A 172 -28.02 -4.99 3.18
N GLU A 173 -27.81 -3.85 3.82
CA GLU A 173 -27.94 -3.72 5.27
C GLU A 173 -29.20 -2.93 5.59
N VAL A 174 -29.96 -3.42 6.56
CA VAL A 174 -31.12 -2.72 7.10
C VAL A 174 -30.88 -2.39 8.55
N ASN A 175 -30.96 -1.11 8.87
CA ASN A 175 -30.78 -0.58 10.20
C ASN A 175 -31.82 0.53 10.51
N SER A 176 -32.62 0.35 11.54
CA SER A 176 -33.51 1.40 12.11
C SER A 176 -34.32 2.18 11.06
N GLY A 177 -35.03 1.48 10.17
CA GLY A 177 -35.86 2.11 9.15
C GLY A 177 -35.10 2.68 7.94
N ARG A 178 -33.84 2.37 7.81
CA ARG A 178 -32.99 2.72 6.66
C ARG A 178 -32.39 1.48 6.04
N ALA A 179 -32.34 1.44 4.74
CA ALA A 179 -31.61 0.42 4.00
C ALA A 179 -30.45 1.04 3.22
N ARG A 180 -29.40 0.30 3.16
CA ARG A 180 -28.20 0.62 2.39
C ARG A 180 -27.93 -0.53 1.44
N PHE A 181 -27.99 -0.25 0.16
CA PHE A 181 -27.64 -1.16 -0.91
C PHE A 181 -26.25 -0.80 -1.42
N VAL A 182 -25.34 -1.76 -1.43
CA VAL A 182 -23.96 -1.61 -1.91
C VAL A 182 -23.72 -2.63 -3.01
N LEU A 183 -23.64 -2.18 -4.26
CA LEU A 183 -23.16 -3.01 -5.37
C LEU A 183 -21.65 -3.15 -5.23
N CYS A 184 -21.15 -4.37 -5.29
CA CYS A 184 -19.76 -4.67 -5.01
C CYS A 184 -18.99 -5.09 -6.27
N ASP A 185 -17.77 -4.57 -6.42
CA ASP A 185 -16.75 -5.12 -7.32
C ASP A 185 -15.70 -5.81 -6.45
N GLY A 186 -15.79 -7.12 -6.31
CA GLY A 186 -15.09 -7.87 -5.27
C GLY A 186 -15.50 -7.37 -3.89
N GLU A 187 -14.54 -7.03 -3.04
CA GLU A 187 -14.78 -6.48 -1.70
C GLU A 187 -14.77 -4.91 -1.69
N SER A 188 -15.06 -4.24 -2.77
CA SER A 188 -15.09 -2.77 -2.84
C SER A 188 -16.47 -2.28 -3.29
N PRO A 189 -16.99 -1.19 -2.68
CA PRO A 189 -18.21 -0.56 -3.15
C PRO A 189 -18.01 0.00 -4.57
N ALA A 190 -18.87 -0.38 -5.49
CA ALA A 190 -18.93 0.17 -6.85
C ALA A 190 -20.03 1.19 -6.99
N GLN A 191 -21.23 0.89 -6.42
CA GLN A 191 -22.37 1.79 -6.37
C GLN A 191 -23.05 1.68 -5.01
N VAL A 192 -23.56 2.79 -4.51
CA VAL A 192 -24.26 2.86 -3.24
C VAL A 192 -25.61 3.56 -3.41
N ARG A 193 -26.67 2.91 -2.94
CA ARG A 193 -28.00 3.53 -2.84
C ARG A 193 -28.49 3.42 -1.40
N ARG A 194 -28.97 4.51 -0.87
CA ARG A 194 -29.58 4.59 0.47
C ARG A 194 -31.04 4.95 0.31
N PHE A 195 -31.92 4.23 1.00
CA PHE A 195 -33.36 4.51 0.96
C PHE A 195 -33.97 4.28 2.33
N LEU A 196 -35.10 4.94 2.56
CA LEU A 196 -35.88 4.78 3.78
C LEU A 196 -36.80 3.59 3.62
N ILE A 197 -36.90 2.80 4.68
CA ILE A 197 -37.89 1.74 4.81
C ILE A 197 -38.88 2.21 5.86
N GLY A 198 -40.10 2.50 5.44
CA GLY A 198 -41.16 2.96 6.34
C GLY A 198 -41.63 1.84 7.29
N GLY A 199 -42.12 2.20 8.46
CA GLY A 199 -42.78 1.25 9.39
C GLY A 199 -41.84 0.36 10.23
N GLY A 200 -40.57 0.70 10.29
CA GLY A 200 -39.55 -0.04 11.05
C GLY A 200 -39.62 0.20 12.57
N GLY A 201 -40.71 -0.09 13.20
CA GLY A 201 -40.69 -0.39 14.63
C GLY A 201 -39.95 -1.72 14.82
N GLU A 202 -39.09 -1.80 15.84
CA GLU A 202 -38.41 -3.02 16.25
C GLU A 202 -39.46 -4.14 16.39
N GLY A 203 -39.37 -5.19 15.55
CA GLY A 203 -40.22 -6.37 15.63
C GLY A 203 -41.10 -6.70 14.42
N ASN A 204 -41.21 -5.86 13.36
CA ASN A 204 -42.03 -6.17 12.19
C ASN A 204 -41.20 -6.62 10.97
N GLY A 205 -40.57 -7.80 11.08
CA GLY A 205 -39.75 -8.39 10.04
C GLY A 205 -40.50 -8.61 8.71
N ALA A 206 -41.76 -8.99 8.74
CA ALA A 206 -42.58 -9.22 7.54
C ALA A 206 -42.82 -7.93 6.75
N ALA A 207 -43.12 -6.80 7.42
CA ALA A 207 -43.29 -5.51 6.77
C ALA A 207 -41.99 -5.02 6.15
N LEU A 208 -40.86 -5.26 6.81
CA LEU A 208 -39.53 -4.92 6.33
C LEU A 208 -39.17 -5.71 5.05
N THR A 209 -39.42 -7.01 5.05
CA THR A 209 -39.16 -7.88 3.89
C THR A 209 -40.06 -7.47 2.70
N THR A 210 -41.31 -7.17 2.94
CA THR A 210 -42.26 -6.68 1.90
C THR A 210 -41.76 -5.36 1.30
N GLN A 211 -41.27 -4.43 2.10
CA GLN A 211 -40.72 -3.16 1.59
C GLN A 211 -39.42 -3.32 0.82
N LEU A 212 -38.55 -4.21 1.28
CA LEU A 212 -37.32 -4.57 0.49
C LEU A 212 -37.73 -5.17 -0.86
N ALA A 213 -38.70 -6.07 -0.90
CA ALA A 213 -39.23 -6.65 -2.13
C ALA A 213 -39.77 -5.61 -3.12
N MET A 214 -40.28 -4.47 -2.63
CA MET A 214 -40.71 -3.35 -3.48
C MET A 214 -39.55 -2.43 -3.92
N GLU A 215 -38.60 -2.13 -3.04
CA GLU A 215 -37.52 -1.16 -3.31
C GLU A 215 -36.36 -1.75 -4.09
N LEU A 216 -36.04 -3.02 -3.92
CA LEU A 216 -34.97 -3.66 -4.63
C LEU A 216 -35.18 -3.74 -6.15
N PRO A 217 -36.35 -4.06 -6.70
CA PRO A 217 -36.62 -3.97 -8.14
C PRO A 217 -36.39 -2.57 -8.70
N ARG A 218 -36.82 -1.51 -8.01
CA ARG A 218 -36.55 -0.12 -8.38
C ARG A 218 -35.04 0.18 -8.39
N THR A 219 -34.29 -0.41 -7.46
CA THR A 219 -32.84 -0.29 -7.44
C THR A 219 -32.21 -1.00 -8.62
N PHE A 220 -32.74 -2.14 -9.05
CA PHE A 220 -32.25 -2.86 -10.21
C PHE A 220 -32.56 -2.12 -11.53
N GLU A 221 -33.69 -1.44 -11.63
CA GLU A 221 -34.00 -0.54 -12.75
C GLU A 221 -33.03 0.61 -12.83
N TRP A 222 -32.80 1.29 -11.69
CA TRP A 222 -31.81 2.36 -11.61
C TRP A 222 -30.40 1.88 -12.03
N LEU A 223 -29.98 0.67 -11.66
CA LEU A 223 -28.71 0.09 -12.13
C LEU A 223 -28.69 -0.10 -13.65
N ARG A 224 -29.80 -0.58 -14.25
CA ARG A 224 -29.89 -0.73 -15.72
C ARG A 224 -29.81 0.62 -16.42
N GLU A 225 -30.54 1.62 -15.93
CA GLU A 225 -30.52 2.99 -16.46
C GLU A 225 -29.13 3.62 -16.40
N THR A 226 -28.37 3.32 -15.36
CA THR A 226 -26.98 3.80 -15.19
C THR A 226 -25.93 2.89 -15.82
N ALA A 227 -26.34 1.93 -16.64
CA ALA A 227 -25.47 0.94 -17.30
C ALA A 227 -24.58 0.14 -16.31
N GLN A 228 -25.08 -0.06 -15.09
CA GLN A 228 -24.40 -0.87 -14.08
C GLN A 228 -24.90 -2.32 -14.11
N PRO A 229 -24.04 -3.29 -13.78
CA PRO A 229 -24.45 -4.68 -13.71
C PRO A 229 -25.49 -4.90 -12.61
N VAL A 230 -26.56 -5.61 -12.91
CA VAL A 230 -27.55 -6.02 -11.92
C VAL A 230 -27.00 -7.23 -11.16
N PRO A 231 -27.01 -7.22 -9.81
CA PRO A 231 -26.42 -8.30 -9.02
C PRO A 231 -27.16 -9.62 -9.24
N ALA A 232 -26.40 -10.70 -9.36
CA ALA A 232 -26.96 -12.06 -9.40
C ALA A 232 -27.29 -12.57 -7.98
N THR A 233 -26.52 -12.14 -7.00
CA THR A 233 -26.66 -12.53 -5.59
C THR A 233 -26.80 -11.29 -4.70
N LEU A 234 -27.69 -11.38 -3.74
CA LEU A 234 -27.85 -10.41 -2.66
C LEU A 234 -27.38 -11.02 -1.34
N VAL A 235 -26.55 -10.29 -0.62
CA VAL A 235 -26.16 -10.60 0.75
C VAL A 235 -26.91 -9.68 1.69
N LEU A 236 -27.68 -10.25 2.62
CA LEU A 236 -28.49 -9.50 3.58
C LEU A 236 -27.81 -9.41 4.94
N GLY A 237 -27.84 -8.22 5.53
CA GLY A 237 -27.57 -7.98 6.93
C GLY A 237 -28.81 -7.35 7.58
N LEU A 238 -29.58 -8.13 8.27
CA LEU A 238 -30.76 -7.66 8.97
C LEU A 238 -30.43 -7.50 10.45
N ARG A 239 -30.64 -6.31 10.98
CA ARG A 239 -30.11 -5.99 12.31
C ARG A 239 -30.95 -6.43 13.47
N VAL A 240 -32.23 -6.68 13.35
CA VAL A 240 -33.10 -6.95 14.54
C VAL A 240 -34.32 -7.77 14.21
N GLY A 241 -34.51 -8.86 14.95
CA GLY A 241 -35.84 -9.50 15.14
C GLY A 241 -36.47 -10.13 13.91
N VAL A 242 -35.72 -10.22 12.81
CA VAL A 242 -36.15 -10.87 11.59
C VAL A 242 -35.56 -12.28 11.58
N ASP A 243 -36.41 -13.26 11.30
CA ASP A 243 -35.90 -14.58 10.94
C ASP A 243 -35.18 -14.47 9.61
N ASP A 244 -33.82 -14.49 9.66
CA ASP A 244 -32.95 -14.35 8.51
C ASP A 244 -33.29 -15.40 7.43
N GLY A 245 -33.66 -16.62 7.82
CA GLY A 245 -34.04 -17.70 6.90
C GLY A 245 -35.38 -17.43 6.20
N ALA A 246 -36.37 -16.90 6.91
CA ALA A 246 -37.64 -16.55 6.32
C ALA A 246 -37.51 -15.36 5.36
N ALA A 247 -36.70 -14.33 5.71
CA ALA A 247 -36.41 -13.21 4.84
C ALA A 247 -35.61 -13.63 3.58
N GLU A 248 -34.65 -14.51 3.72
CA GLU A 248 -33.88 -15.10 2.61
C GLU A 248 -34.80 -15.82 1.62
N MET A 249 -35.68 -16.66 2.12
CA MET A 249 -36.63 -17.43 1.30
C MET A 249 -37.60 -16.53 0.54
N LEU A 250 -38.29 -15.63 1.26
CA LEU A 250 -39.29 -14.71 0.67
C LEU A 250 -38.67 -13.79 -0.39
N LEU A 251 -37.53 -13.17 -0.08
CA LEU A 251 -36.84 -12.29 -1.03
C LEU A 251 -36.23 -13.06 -2.23
N SER A 252 -35.81 -14.30 -2.03
CA SER A 252 -35.34 -15.14 -3.14
C SER A 252 -36.47 -15.47 -4.12
N GLU A 253 -37.66 -15.74 -3.61
CA GLU A 253 -38.85 -16.04 -4.41
C GLU A 253 -39.34 -14.79 -5.15
N ASP A 254 -39.50 -13.68 -4.46
CA ASP A 254 -40.00 -12.42 -5.02
C ASP A 254 -39.09 -11.83 -6.06
N LEU A 255 -37.76 -11.81 -5.78
CA LEU A 255 -36.78 -11.21 -6.65
C LEU A 255 -36.26 -12.14 -7.74
N LYS A 256 -36.57 -13.43 -7.67
CA LYS A 256 -36.02 -14.50 -8.53
C LYS A 256 -34.47 -14.46 -8.59
N ARG A 257 -33.84 -14.31 -7.44
CA ARG A 257 -32.40 -14.15 -7.26
C ARG A 257 -31.92 -14.93 -6.06
N VAL A 258 -30.64 -15.25 -6.05
CA VAL A 258 -30.01 -15.84 -4.87
C VAL A 258 -29.90 -14.77 -3.79
N VAL A 259 -30.57 -14.97 -2.68
CA VAL A 259 -30.47 -14.15 -1.48
C VAL A 259 -29.79 -14.98 -0.40
N ARG A 260 -28.89 -14.38 0.37
CA ARG A 260 -28.17 -15.04 1.47
C ARG A 260 -28.09 -14.11 2.67
N ALA A 261 -28.64 -14.52 3.77
CA ALA A 261 -28.44 -13.84 5.04
C ALA A 261 -27.07 -14.25 5.62
N VAL A 262 -26.33 -13.29 6.15
CA VAL A 262 -24.98 -13.51 6.65
C VAL A 262 -24.81 -12.94 8.03
N SER A 263 -24.36 -13.76 8.96
CA SER A 263 -23.96 -13.37 10.31
C SER A 263 -22.51 -13.81 10.56
N PRO A 264 -21.51 -12.93 10.28
CA PRO A 264 -20.09 -13.30 10.36
C PRO A 264 -19.58 -13.41 11.81
N VAL A 265 -20.39 -13.01 12.79
CA VAL A 265 -20.03 -13.03 14.21
C VAL A 265 -21.10 -13.73 15.03
N THR A 266 -20.68 -14.32 16.14
CA THR A 266 -21.60 -14.89 17.12
C THR A 266 -21.84 -13.89 18.24
N VAL A 267 -23.11 -13.65 18.56
CA VAL A 267 -23.55 -12.72 19.59
C VAL A 267 -24.32 -13.48 20.66
N ALA A 268 -24.09 -13.16 21.92
CA ALA A 268 -24.88 -13.73 23.01
C ALA A 268 -26.32 -13.19 22.96
N ALA A 269 -27.32 -14.03 23.29
CA ALA A 269 -28.73 -13.67 23.21
C ALA A 269 -29.12 -12.44 24.04
N THR A 270 -28.33 -12.09 25.04
CA THR A 270 -28.54 -10.93 25.93
C THR A 270 -27.98 -9.62 25.39
N GLN A 271 -27.35 -9.65 24.22
CA GLN A 271 -26.68 -8.47 23.66
C GLN A 271 -27.34 -8.04 22.35
N ALA A 272 -27.32 -6.72 22.11
CA ALA A 272 -27.75 -6.19 20.83
C ALA A 272 -26.86 -6.69 19.71
N ALA A 273 -27.44 -7.20 18.62
CA ALA A 273 -26.68 -7.59 17.45
C ALA A 273 -26.02 -6.37 16.81
N PRO A 274 -24.71 -6.42 16.48
CA PRO A 274 -24.07 -5.36 15.74
C PRO A 274 -24.60 -5.30 14.29
N GLY A 275 -24.42 -4.16 13.62
CA GLY A 275 -24.68 -4.05 12.19
C GLY A 275 -23.75 -4.95 11.37
N LEU A 276 -24.17 -5.26 10.14
CA LEU A 276 -23.38 -6.11 9.25
C LEU A 276 -22.01 -5.49 8.95
N ALA A 277 -21.94 -4.18 8.70
CA ALA A 277 -20.71 -3.46 8.47
C ALA A 277 -19.67 -3.67 9.59
N THR A 278 -20.12 -3.46 10.84
CA THR A 278 -19.29 -3.65 12.04
C THR A 278 -18.90 -5.11 12.24
N SER A 279 -19.83 -6.04 11.99
CA SER A 279 -19.59 -7.48 12.09
C SER A 279 -18.54 -7.96 11.08
N MET A 280 -18.60 -7.46 9.84
CA MET A 280 -17.63 -7.76 8.80
C MET A 280 -16.25 -7.21 9.13
N LEU A 281 -16.17 -5.97 9.62
CA LEU A 281 -14.88 -5.40 10.05
C LEU A 281 -14.29 -6.19 11.23
N LEU A 282 -15.12 -6.55 12.23
CA LEU A 282 -14.66 -7.35 13.36
C LEU A 282 -14.11 -8.71 12.92
N ALA A 283 -14.84 -9.39 12.04
CA ALA A 283 -14.39 -10.68 11.48
C ALA A 283 -13.06 -10.55 10.75
N ARG A 284 -12.89 -9.47 9.98
CA ARG A 284 -11.65 -9.19 9.23
C ARG A 284 -10.46 -8.92 10.14
N LEU A 285 -10.65 -8.06 11.16
CA LEU A 285 -9.62 -7.75 12.16
C LEU A 285 -9.22 -8.99 12.96
N ALA A 286 -10.21 -9.76 13.41
CA ALA A 286 -9.99 -11.01 14.15
C ALA A 286 -9.27 -12.09 13.30
N ALA A 287 -9.37 -12.02 11.97
CA ALA A 287 -8.60 -12.86 11.04
C ALA A 287 -7.18 -12.34 10.78
N GLY A 288 -6.78 -11.21 11.36
CA GLY A 288 -5.47 -10.59 11.11
C GLY A 288 -5.33 -9.99 9.71
N GLN A 289 -6.44 -9.65 9.06
CA GLN A 289 -6.49 -9.11 7.71
C GLN A 289 -6.97 -7.65 7.74
N PRO A 290 -6.09 -6.67 7.99
CA PRO A 290 -6.50 -5.28 8.12
C PRO A 290 -7.09 -4.74 6.82
N LEU A 291 -8.03 -3.79 6.96
CA LEU A 291 -8.53 -2.97 5.88
C LEU A 291 -7.70 -1.70 5.75
N PRO A 292 -7.53 -1.17 4.52
CA PRO A 292 -7.00 0.18 4.35
C PRO A 292 -7.85 1.19 5.12
N SER A 293 -7.17 2.00 5.93
CA SER A 293 -7.80 3.05 6.73
C SER A 293 -7.76 4.39 5.99
N LEU A 294 -8.82 5.18 6.11
CA LEU A 294 -8.87 6.56 5.61
C LEU A 294 -7.87 7.48 6.32
N LEU A 295 -7.38 7.12 7.52
CA LEU A 295 -6.38 7.88 8.27
C LEU A 295 -4.95 7.59 7.85
N GLN A 296 -4.73 6.52 7.10
CA GLN A 296 -3.40 6.15 6.62
C GLN A 296 -3.16 6.72 5.22
N PRO A 297 -1.92 7.11 4.89
CA PRO A 297 -1.62 7.50 3.51
C PRO A 297 -1.97 6.35 2.56
N PRO A 298 -2.58 6.65 1.41
CA PRO A 298 -2.99 5.62 0.47
C PRO A 298 -1.77 4.81 0.00
N ARG A 299 -1.85 3.49 0.13
CA ARG A 299 -0.80 2.56 -0.31
C ARG A 299 -1.43 1.52 -1.23
N ILE A 300 -0.79 1.29 -2.35
CA ILE A 300 -1.19 0.24 -3.28
C ILE A 300 -0.15 -0.86 -3.19
N GLU A 301 -0.51 -1.95 -2.54
CA GLU A 301 0.31 -3.14 -2.49
C GLU A 301 0.19 -3.89 -3.82
N LEU A 302 1.17 -3.69 -4.68
CA LEU A 302 1.27 -4.46 -5.90
C LEU A 302 1.86 -5.83 -5.53
N PRO A 303 1.16 -6.93 -5.82
CA PRO A 303 1.73 -8.25 -5.60
C PRO A 303 3.04 -8.34 -6.38
N MET A 304 4.10 -8.74 -5.70
CA MET A 304 5.40 -8.94 -6.33
C MET A 304 5.23 -9.92 -7.48
N GLY A 305 5.52 -9.48 -8.70
CA GLY A 305 5.52 -10.38 -9.86
C GLY A 305 6.51 -11.53 -9.61
N SER A 306 6.20 -12.71 -10.14
CA SER A 306 7.07 -13.90 -10.03
C SER A 306 8.53 -13.61 -10.40
N GLY A 307 8.77 -12.69 -11.32
CA GLY A 307 10.12 -12.22 -11.67
C GLY A 307 10.88 -11.53 -10.52
N ARG A 308 10.19 -10.82 -9.61
CA ARG A 308 10.85 -10.23 -8.42
C ARG A 308 11.11 -11.28 -7.34
N ILE A 309 10.24 -12.26 -7.19
CA ILE A 309 10.49 -13.39 -6.27
C ILE A 309 11.69 -14.19 -6.79
N LEU A 310 11.75 -14.46 -8.10
CA LEU A 310 12.89 -15.12 -8.75
C LEU A 310 14.17 -14.28 -8.62
N SER A 311 14.11 -12.94 -8.77
CA SER A 311 15.27 -12.08 -8.57
C SER A 311 15.75 -12.04 -7.12
N LEU A 312 14.83 -12.02 -6.14
CA LEU A 312 15.18 -12.10 -4.72
C LEU A 312 15.78 -13.47 -4.37
N LEU A 313 15.23 -14.56 -4.90
CA LEU A 313 15.80 -15.90 -4.75
C LEU A 313 17.18 -16.01 -5.43
N ALA A 314 17.33 -15.45 -6.64
CA ALA A 314 18.62 -15.40 -7.34
C ALA A 314 19.65 -14.56 -6.57
N THR A 315 19.24 -13.42 -5.99
CA THR A 315 20.13 -12.59 -5.17
C THR A 315 20.52 -13.30 -3.87
N ALA A 316 19.59 -14.01 -3.23
CA ALA A 316 19.88 -14.81 -2.04
C ALA A 316 20.82 -15.98 -2.38
N ALA A 317 20.57 -16.68 -3.50
CA ALA A 317 21.45 -17.76 -3.98
C ALA A 317 22.86 -17.25 -4.35
N ALA A 318 22.95 -16.09 -5.00
CA ALA A 318 24.23 -15.43 -5.28
C ALA A 318 24.96 -15.02 -4.00
N GLY A 319 24.22 -14.49 -3.01
CA GLY A 319 24.77 -14.17 -1.69
C GLY A 319 25.35 -15.40 -0.97
N ILE A 320 24.63 -16.54 -1.01
CA ILE A 320 25.09 -17.81 -0.44
C ILE A 320 26.33 -18.32 -1.21
N ALA A 321 26.32 -18.24 -2.55
CA ALA A 321 27.46 -18.64 -3.38
C ALA A 321 28.71 -17.77 -3.09
N CYS A 322 28.53 -16.43 -2.94
CA CYS A 322 29.63 -15.54 -2.57
C CYS A 322 30.18 -15.83 -1.16
N THR A 323 29.31 -16.14 -0.19
CA THR A 323 29.76 -16.50 1.17
C THR A 323 30.48 -17.85 1.19
N MET A 324 30.01 -18.84 0.43
CA MET A 324 30.70 -20.13 0.28
C MET A 324 32.05 -19.95 -0.42
N SER A 325 32.14 -19.15 -1.49
CA SER A 325 33.40 -18.83 -2.16
C SER A 325 34.38 -18.13 -1.20
N ALA A 326 33.91 -17.14 -0.43
CA ALA A 326 34.73 -16.45 0.55
C ALA A 326 35.24 -17.37 1.68
N VAL A 327 34.44 -18.39 2.06
CA VAL A 327 34.88 -19.40 3.05
C VAL A 327 35.95 -20.32 2.43
N VAL A 328 35.78 -20.76 1.18
CA VAL A 328 36.75 -21.58 0.48
C VAL A 328 38.08 -20.81 0.26
N ASP A 329 37.97 -19.55 -0.22
CA ASP A 329 39.13 -18.67 -0.39
C ASP A 329 39.82 -18.35 0.95
N GLY A 330 39.01 -18.22 2.04
CA GLY A 330 39.53 -18.03 3.38
C GLY A 330 40.31 -19.23 3.90
N THR A 331 39.85 -20.46 3.60
CA THR A 331 40.55 -21.69 3.98
C THR A 331 41.84 -21.89 3.18
N GLU A 332 41.83 -21.53 1.90
CA GLU A 332 43.02 -21.52 1.06
C GLU A 332 44.05 -20.47 1.53
N LEU A 333 43.60 -19.28 1.88
CA LEU A 333 44.46 -18.24 2.44
C LEU A 333 45.11 -18.66 3.78
N LEU A 334 44.37 -19.36 4.63
CA LEU A 334 44.91 -19.90 5.89
C LEU A 334 45.98 -20.97 5.59
N ARG A 335 45.71 -21.86 4.62
CA ARG A 335 46.68 -22.88 4.20
C ARG A 335 47.95 -22.27 3.60
N LEU A 336 47.80 -21.27 2.71
CA LEU A 336 48.92 -20.52 2.15
C LEU A 336 49.71 -19.78 3.23
N ARG A 337 49.04 -19.24 4.23
CA ARG A 337 49.68 -18.59 5.37
C ARG A 337 50.52 -19.59 6.19
N ASP A 338 49.97 -20.80 6.42
CA ASP A 338 50.69 -21.85 7.15
C ASP A 338 51.91 -22.36 6.33
N GLU A 339 51.77 -22.49 4.99
CA GLU A 339 52.87 -22.81 4.11
C GLU A 339 53.96 -21.72 4.10
N VAL A 340 53.56 -20.44 4.05
CA VAL A 340 54.49 -19.30 4.16
C VAL A 340 55.17 -19.26 5.50
N GLN A 341 54.48 -19.53 6.60
CA GLN A 341 55.09 -19.59 7.92
C GLN A 341 56.08 -20.75 8.03
N ALA A 342 55.76 -21.90 7.47
CA ALA A 342 56.67 -23.05 7.41
C ALA A 342 57.94 -22.74 6.60
N THR A 343 57.80 -22.08 5.41
CA THR A 343 58.93 -21.68 4.59
C THR A 343 59.76 -20.57 5.24
N VAL A 344 59.16 -19.65 6.00
CA VAL A 344 59.89 -18.64 6.77
C VAL A 344 60.67 -19.29 7.91
N ALA A 345 60.08 -20.24 8.63
CA ALA A 345 60.76 -20.99 9.67
C ALA A 345 61.92 -21.82 9.13
N GLU A 346 61.76 -22.44 7.95
CA GLU A 346 62.81 -23.17 7.24
C GLU A 346 63.93 -22.23 6.78
N ARG A 347 63.59 -21.02 6.31
CA ARG A 347 64.50 -19.98 5.91
C ARG A 347 65.28 -19.40 7.10
N GLU A 348 64.64 -19.22 8.23
CA GLU A 348 65.24 -18.80 9.50
C GLU A 348 66.23 -19.90 10.02
N ALA A 349 65.81 -21.15 9.94
CA ALA A 349 66.68 -22.27 10.29
C ALA A 349 67.90 -22.37 9.35
N LEU A 350 67.75 -22.15 8.03
CA LEU A 350 68.80 -22.04 7.06
C LEU A 350 69.67 -20.80 7.28
N ALA A 351 69.07 -19.65 7.62
CA ALA A 351 69.79 -18.43 7.94
C ALA A 351 70.67 -18.58 9.19
N ALA A 352 70.13 -19.27 10.21
CA ALA A 352 70.90 -19.62 11.41
C ALA A 352 72.10 -20.53 11.11
N THR A 353 71.96 -21.31 10.02
CA THR A 353 73.03 -22.18 9.53
C THR A 353 74.10 -21.42 8.65
N ILE A 354 73.66 -20.31 7.99
CA ILE A 354 74.46 -19.48 7.11
C ILE A 354 75.22 -18.36 7.85
N VAL A 355 74.82 -17.99 9.08
CA VAL A 355 75.59 -17.00 9.89
C VAL A 355 77.05 -17.50 10.23
N ALA A 356 77.41 -18.70 9.78
CA ALA A 356 78.74 -19.26 9.91
C ALA A 356 79.61 -19.02 8.64
N ALA A 357 79.21 -18.22 7.64
CA ALA A 357 80.03 -17.92 6.45
C ALA A 357 80.03 -16.42 6.10
N PRO A 358 81.22 -15.85 5.69
CA PRO A 358 81.40 -14.40 5.57
C PRO A 358 80.80 -13.77 4.31
N ALA A 359 80.53 -12.48 4.44
CA ALA A 359 79.77 -11.57 3.59
C ALA A 359 80.13 -11.47 2.11
N ALA A 360 79.15 -11.34 1.24
CA ALA A 360 79.25 -10.66 -0.05
C ALA A 360 77.92 -10.01 -0.43
N ALA A 361 78.03 -8.77 -0.79
CA ALA A 361 77.22 -7.72 -1.40
C ALA A 361 75.73 -7.94 -1.79
N ASP A 362 74.94 -6.90 -1.45
CA ASP A 362 73.58 -6.59 -1.87
C ASP A 362 73.28 -6.61 -3.37
N PRO A 363 72.04 -6.92 -3.78
CA PRO A 363 71.28 -6.02 -4.65
C PRO A 363 69.93 -5.66 -4.19
N ALA A 364 69.48 -4.41 -4.45
CA ALA A 364 68.30 -3.70 -4.10
C ALA A 364 66.96 -4.31 -4.64
N PRO A 365 65.81 -4.00 -4.03
CA PRO A 365 64.53 -4.61 -4.35
C PRO A 365 63.84 -3.91 -5.53
N ALA A 366 63.57 -4.66 -6.61
CA ALA A 366 62.81 -4.21 -7.79
C ALA A 366 61.32 -4.64 -7.75
N GLY A 367 60.72 -4.71 -6.57
CA GLY A 367 59.35 -5.24 -6.42
C GLY A 367 58.23 -4.22 -6.19
N ASP A 368 58.53 -3.02 -5.68
CA ASP A 368 57.53 -2.09 -5.18
C ASP A 368 56.88 -1.20 -6.26
N GLU A 369 57.57 -0.87 -7.34
CA GLU A 369 57.06 0.01 -8.39
C GLU A 369 55.92 -0.60 -9.20
N HIS A 370 55.93 -1.92 -9.44
CA HIS A 370 54.83 -2.60 -10.14
C HIS A 370 53.58 -2.75 -9.29
N LEU A 371 53.69 -2.86 -7.98
CA LEU A 371 52.57 -2.90 -7.06
C LEU A 371 51.88 -1.54 -6.91
N GLN A 372 52.67 -0.47 -6.86
CA GLN A 372 52.16 0.91 -6.82
C GLN A 372 51.51 1.29 -8.16
N ALA A 373 52.05 0.89 -9.30
CA ALA A 373 51.44 1.09 -10.61
C ALA A 373 50.12 0.32 -10.76
N ALA A 374 50.02 -0.92 -10.23
CA ALA A 374 48.78 -1.71 -10.26
C ALA A 374 47.71 -1.14 -9.32
N LEU A 375 48.09 -0.57 -8.17
CA LEU A 375 47.16 0.10 -7.26
C LEU A 375 46.67 1.45 -7.80
N ALA A 376 47.51 2.17 -8.54
CA ALA A 376 47.13 3.41 -9.23
C ALA A 376 46.15 3.19 -10.38
N MET A 377 46.11 1.99 -10.97
CA MET A 377 45.12 1.61 -12.00
C MET A 377 43.74 1.23 -11.45
N ARG A 378 43.54 1.16 -10.14
CA ARG A 378 42.21 0.90 -9.55
C ARG A 378 41.31 2.14 -9.67
N ARG A 379 40.58 2.19 -10.75
CA ARG A 379 39.63 3.27 -11.06
C ARG A 379 38.51 3.33 -9.99
N PRO A 380 38.26 4.49 -9.35
CA PRO A 380 37.31 4.59 -8.26
C PRO A 380 35.86 4.69 -8.78
N ILE A 381 35.28 3.58 -9.25
CA ILE A 381 33.93 3.53 -9.85
C ILE A 381 32.86 4.03 -8.87
N SER A 382 32.93 3.65 -7.61
CA SER A 382 31.99 4.12 -6.58
C SER A 382 32.05 5.62 -6.34
N ARG A 383 33.27 6.19 -6.41
CA ARG A 383 33.48 7.64 -6.31
C ARG A 383 32.94 8.35 -7.55
N LEU A 384 33.17 7.79 -8.75
CA LEU A 384 32.62 8.33 -9.99
C LEU A 384 31.10 8.42 -9.95
N LEU A 385 30.40 7.37 -9.48
CA LEU A 385 28.94 7.38 -9.35
C LEU A 385 28.45 8.48 -8.41
N ALA A 386 29.11 8.69 -7.28
CA ALA A 386 28.79 9.75 -6.34
C ALA A 386 29.05 11.14 -6.94
N ASP A 387 30.20 11.34 -7.59
CA ASP A 387 30.57 12.63 -8.17
C ASP A 387 29.68 12.99 -9.36
N VAL A 388 29.32 12.05 -10.24
CA VAL A 388 28.37 12.25 -11.35
C VAL A 388 26.98 12.61 -10.82
N SER A 389 26.52 11.92 -9.76
CA SER A 389 25.22 12.23 -9.13
C SER A 389 25.22 13.61 -8.51
N ASN A 390 26.29 14.04 -7.87
CA ASN A 390 26.43 15.36 -7.27
C ASN A 390 26.52 16.50 -8.31
N CYS A 391 27.00 16.20 -9.52
CA CYS A 391 27.04 17.16 -10.62
C CYS A 391 25.67 17.40 -11.27
N ALA A 392 24.67 16.51 -11.07
CA ALA A 392 23.35 16.64 -11.66
C ALA A 392 22.55 17.77 -11.00
N ALA A 393 21.96 18.66 -11.80
CA ALA A 393 21.03 19.66 -11.34
C ALA A 393 19.62 19.06 -11.16
N ALA A 394 18.73 19.78 -10.46
CA ALA A 394 17.39 19.30 -10.16
C ALA A 394 16.53 19.01 -11.42
N GLU A 395 16.81 19.68 -12.54
CA GLU A 395 16.13 19.49 -13.81
C GLU A 395 16.62 18.27 -14.62
N LEU A 396 17.74 17.66 -14.19
CA LEU A 396 18.39 16.52 -14.85
C LEU A 396 18.05 15.21 -14.13
N HIS A 397 17.48 14.27 -14.85
CA HIS A 397 17.27 12.92 -14.37
C HIS A 397 18.22 11.95 -15.07
N LEU A 398 19.19 11.45 -14.35
CA LEU A 398 20.11 10.43 -14.85
C LEU A 398 19.39 9.08 -14.94
N GLU A 399 19.41 8.48 -16.14
CA GLU A 399 18.76 7.18 -16.39
C GLU A 399 19.74 6.02 -16.33
N ASP A 400 20.95 6.23 -16.85
CA ASP A 400 21.89 5.14 -17.04
C ASP A 400 23.37 5.64 -17.06
N LEU A 401 24.26 4.81 -16.55
CA LEU A 401 25.71 5.02 -16.64
C LEU A 401 26.33 3.71 -17.14
N LYS A 402 26.83 3.71 -18.37
CA LYS A 402 27.41 2.54 -19.05
C LYS A 402 28.89 2.68 -19.23
N PHE A 403 29.61 1.63 -18.91
CA PHE A 403 31.03 1.49 -19.29
C PHE A 403 31.10 0.91 -20.69
N ALA A 404 31.31 1.78 -21.69
CA ALA A 404 31.41 1.37 -23.10
C ALA A 404 32.73 0.66 -23.43
N SER A 405 33.77 0.99 -22.68
CA SER A 405 35.08 0.31 -22.71
C SER A 405 35.77 0.50 -21.36
N THR A 406 36.98 -0.05 -21.22
CA THR A 406 37.85 0.17 -20.06
C THR A 406 38.20 1.65 -19.84
N GLU A 407 38.11 2.47 -20.88
CA GLU A 407 38.47 3.88 -20.83
C GLU A 407 37.31 4.84 -20.99
N ARG A 408 36.17 4.36 -21.50
CA ARG A 408 35.04 5.21 -21.85
C ARG A 408 33.80 4.89 -21.05
N VAL A 409 33.21 5.93 -20.48
CA VAL A 409 31.94 5.88 -19.71
C VAL A 409 30.90 6.76 -20.41
N LEU A 410 29.70 6.25 -20.58
CA LEU A 410 28.57 6.97 -21.15
C LEU A 410 27.57 7.26 -20.05
N VAL A 411 27.16 8.51 -19.92
CA VAL A 411 26.07 8.96 -19.04
C VAL A 411 24.90 9.35 -19.90
N SER A 412 23.73 8.82 -19.60
CA SER A 412 22.49 9.18 -20.28
C SER A 412 21.38 9.54 -19.28
N GLY A 413 20.48 10.40 -19.71
CA GLY A 413 19.38 10.86 -18.89
C GLY A 413 18.39 11.71 -19.66
N VAL A 414 17.46 12.30 -18.93
CA VAL A 414 16.42 13.18 -19.45
C VAL A 414 16.52 14.53 -18.72
N VAL A 415 16.41 15.61 -19.50
CA VAL A 415 16.32 16.97 -18.97
C VAL A 415 14.93 17.55 -19.29
N GLN A 416 14.33 18.21 -18.31
CA GLN A 416 13.09 18.96 -18.50
C GLN A 416 13.42 20.44 -18.62
N GLY A 417 13.05 21.04 -19.75
CA GLY A 417 13.31 22.48 -20.00
C GLY A 417 12.15 23.11 -20.79
N ALA A 418 11.88 24.38 -20.60
CA ALA A 418 10.80 25.06 -21.30
C ALA A 418 10.96 25.08 -22.84
N ASN A 419 12.22 24.96 -23.31
CA ASN A 419 12.57 24.85 -24.72
C ASN A 419 13.91 24.13 -24.87
N ARG A 420 14.23 23.76 -26.15
CA ARG A 420 15.49 23.08 -26.48
C ARG A 420 16.75 23.85 -26.06
N GLN A 421 16.73 25.17 -26.12
CA GLN A 421 17.88 26.02 -25.79
C GLN A 421 18.18 25.97 -24.27
N GLN A 422 17.13 25.98 -23.44
CA GLN A 422 17.28 25.82 -22.01
C GLN A 422 17.77 24.40 -21.61
N ALA A 423 17.26 23.38 -22.30
CA ALA A 423 17.73 22.01 -22.10
C ALA A 423 19.23 21.88 -22.47
N LEU A 424 19.64 22.45 -23.60
CA LEU A 424 21.05 22.51 -24.02
C LEU A 424 21.92 23.22 -22.97
N ALA A 425 21.47 24.35 -22.44
CA ALA A 425 22.21 25.07 -21.41
C ALA A 425 22.38 24.25 -20.13
N ALA A 426 21.35 23.53 -19.71
CA ALA A 426 21.42 22.66 -18.53
C ALA A 426 22.38 21.46 -18.74
N ILE A 427 22.36 20.85 -19.94
CA ILE A 427 23.28 19.76 -20.30
C ILE A 427 24.73 20.25 -20.38
N SER A 428 24.97 21.40 -21.01
CA SER A 428 26.31 22.01 -21.09
C SER A 428 26.85 22.37 -19.71
N ALA A 429 26.00 22.89 -18.82
CA ALA A 429 26.39 23.15 -17.43
C ALA A 429 26.74 21.87 -16.66
N PHE A 430 26.02 20.79 -16.93
CA PHE A 430 26.31 19.47 -16.37
C PHE A 430 27.64 18.91 -16.91
N ALA A 431 27.83 18.96 -18.24
CA ALA A 431 29.07 18.52 -18.89
C ALA A 431 30.29 19.31 -18.36
N LYS A 432 30.15 20.62 -18.14
CA LYS A 432 31.18 21.45 -17.53
C LYS A 432 31.56 20.97 -16.13
N ARG A 433 30.56 20.74 -15.26
CA ARG A 433 30.78 20.21 -13.89
C ARG A 433 31.42 18.83 -13.89
N LEU A 434 31.03 17.96 -14.83
CA LEU A 434 31.67 16.66 -15.00
C LEU A 434 33.15 16.81 -15.39
N GLY A 435 33.49 17.81 -16.22
CA GLY A 435 34.87 18.12 -16.61
C GLY A 435 35.74 18.67 -15.47
N GLU A 436 35.13 19.18 -14.38
CA GLU A 436 35.81 19.63 -13.17
C GLU A 436 36.25 18.46 -12.27
N ILE A 437 35.73 17.26 -12.50
CA ILE A 437 36.15 16.05 -11.77
C ILE A 437 37.63 15.71 -12.16
N PRO A 438 38.56 15.66 -11.20
CA PRO A 438 39.99 15.61 -11.52
C PRO A 438 40.46 14.43 -12.39
N TYR A 439 39.77 13.29 -12.27
CA TYR A 439 40.10 12.02 -12.93
C TYR A 439 39.22 11.69 -14.13
N VAL A 440 38.36 12.63 -14.57
CA VAL A 440 37.47 12.47 -15.72
C VAL A 440 37.72 13.58 -16.73
N GLN A 441 37.60 13.23 -18.00
CA GLN A 441 37.58 14.17 -19.12
C GLN A 441 36.30 13.96 -19.91
N THR A 442 35.49 15.00 -20.10
CA THR A 442 34.31 14.95 -20.98
C THR A 442 34.77 14.89 -22.43
N GLY A 443 34.31 13.88 -23.17
CA GLY A 443 34.60 13.70 -24.59
C GLY A 443 33.42 14.17 -25.44
N GLY A 444 33.67 14.70 -26.62
CA GLY A 444 32.78 15.46 -27.47
C GLY A 444 31.60 14.72 -28.14
N ASP A 445 31.11 13.63 -27.63
CA ASP A 445 29.90 12.97 -28.15
C ASP A 445 28.68 13.38 -27.33
N GLU A 446 28.13 14.56 -27.62
CA GLU A 446 26.87 15.01 -27.09
C GLU A 446 25.75 14.64 -28.06
N GLU A 447 24.87 13.74 -27.69
CA GLU A 447 23.66 13.41 -28.45
C GLU A 447 22.43 13.90 -27.67
N ILE A 448 21.61 14.74 -28.31
CA ILE A 448 20.40 15.28 -27.71
C ILE A 448 19.23 15.04 -28.66
N THR A 449 18.26 14.30 -28.18
CA THR A 449 17.05 13.94 -28.91
C THR A 449 15.78 14.33 -28.13
N GLU A 450 14.75 14.79 -28.80
CA GLU A 450 13.45 15.03 -28.17
C GLU A 450 12.81 13.69 -27.77
N VAL A 451 12.21 13.65 -26.59
CA VAL A 451 11.49 12.46 -26.14
C VAL A 451 10.09 12.45 -26.76
N PRO A 452 9.77 11.50 -27.65
CA PRO A 452 8.46 11.44 -28.27
C PRO A 452 7.33 11.38 -27.24
N ARG A 453 6.29 12.20 -27.40
CA ARG A 453 5.09 12.28 -26.55
C ARG A 453 5.25 12.95 -25.18
N LEU A 454 6.42 13.50 -24.83
CA LEU A 454 6.61 14.31 -23.63
C LEU A 454 7.01 15.72 -24.05
N ALA A 455 6.09 16.66 -23.89
CA ALA A 455 6.40 18.06 -24.19
C ALA A 455 7.53 18.57 -23.29
N ASN A 456 8.50 19.25 -23.89
CA ASN A 456 9.61 19.87 -23.18
C ASN A 456 10.57 18.92 -22.45
N CYS A 457 10.65 17.67 -22.88
CA CYS A 457 11.60 16.67 -22.37
C CYS A 457 12.61 16.29 -23.46
N PHE A 458 13.88 16.35 -23.13
CA PHE A 458 14.97 16.04 -24.04
C PHE A 458 15.87 14.95 -23.43
N ARG A 459 16.15 13.91 -24.18
CA ARG A 459 17.11 12.85 -23.78
C ARG A 459 18.48 13.27 -24.21
N PHE A 460 19.45 13.08 -23.35
CA PHE A 460 20.85 13.36 -23.63
C PHE A 460 21.74 12.12 -23.38
N ARG A 461 22.89 12.11 -24.08
CA ARG A 461 23.97 11.15 -23.87
C ARG A 461 25.29 11.93 -23.90
N LEU A 462 26.11 11.76 -22.86
CA LEU A 462 27.43 12.36 -22.74
C LEU A 462 28.49 11.28 -22.62
N GLY A 463 29.57 11.42 -23.38
CA GLY A 463 30.76 10.59 -23.29
C GLY A 463 31.76 11.17 -22.31
N MET A 464 32.35 10.29 -21.49
CA MET A 464 33.44 10.61 -20.57
C MET A 464 34.60 9.61 -20.77
N THR A 465 35.82 10.07 -20.61
CA THR A 465 37.00 9.22 -20.56
C THR A 465 37.77 9.46 -19.25
N TRP A 466 38.47 8.43 -18.80
CA TRP A 466 39.34 8.60 -17.63
C TRP A 466 40.54 9.43 -18.02
N ARG A 467 40.91 10.41 -17.19
CA ARG A 467 42.22 11.04 -17.30
C ARG A 467 43.23 10.03 -16.77
N ASN A 468 44.23 9.70 -17.59
CA ASN A 468 45.41 9.03 -17.07
C ASN A 468 46.15 10.01 -16.15
N PRO A 469 46.56 9.55 -14.95
CA PRO A 469 47.31 10.37 -14.01
C PRO A 469 48.61 10.89 -14.59
#